data_6c8030320c84ab489fab77632e3996ef
#
_entry.id   6c8030320c84ab489fab77632e3996ef
#
_cell.length_a   1.000
_cell.length_b   1.000
_cell.length_c   1.000
_cell.angle_alpha   90.00
_cell.angle_beta   90.00
_cell.angle_gamma   90.00
#
_symmetry.space_group_name_H-M   'P 1'
#
loop_
_entity.id
_entity.type
_entity.pdbx_description
1 polymer ?
#
loop_
_entity_poly.entity_id
_entity_poly.type
_entity_poly.pdbx_seq_one_letter_code
_entity_poly.pdbx_strand_id
1 'polypeptide(L)'
;MSLTTHIEDPPKAAVRLPWIRWIALATLATAEAAALSIRFDTGSLGDPPAGWAVLPAAVPVLTRLTIVVLFVTALVLGRTLLSELHREPARTRVAAGRCAWLLAAHFACLAVFVWATAEVLERGRAAGPGAPFWTLGWVAAGLLALAAWAAAVLPGVLWLRLAAQSSRALAATTCVAVAAYWVGQSLEKMWEPFAAGTFWSVSGLLNLVYADVACDPTRHVISAGAFEVEIAPQCSGYEGMGLAVVFLAAYLWFDRRNLRFPHALVLVPLGALAAWAANVARLAALVAIGASWSPAIALGGFHSQAGWLAFNCVALGLIAVARRLRFFSVAHGPRAEAGPNPAAPYLVPFLAVVATGMATAALSDGFDGLYPLRVAAAAAALWWFRGQYARVVSGGMTPHPSPLTPHPIVGRVVSGGVVGGGETPDPSPITPHPSVGSVVSGGVVSGGSTPHLSPLTPHPSPITSLAAGAAVFGVWLLLASQGENVSPAAGLADWPPAWGFVWWVSKVAGYLFVAPFVEELAFRGFLARRLIAADFEAVPLGRFTWFSFLASSLAFGFLHGGQWVAGTLAGMTYALVLHRRGRLVDAVLAHATTNALLAIYAPLSGNWSVWS
;
A
#
# COMPACT_ATOMS: atom_id res chain seq x y z
N MET A 1 39.13 -26.07 47.17
CA MET A 1 37.98 -25.26 47.58
C MET A 1 37.85 -24.12 46.59
N SER A 2 37.13 -24.38 45.48
CA SER A 2 36.95 -23.45 44.38
C SER A 2 35.54 -22.89 44.45
N LEU A 3 35.43 -21.59 44.73
CA LEU A 3 34.18 -20.84 44.75
C LEU A 3 33.83 -20.40 43.32
N THR A 4 32.96 -21.14 42.66
CA THR A 4 32.29 -20.71 41.46
C THR A 4 31.16 -19.74 41.85
N THR A 5 31.39 -18.46 41.67
CA THR A 5 30.36 -17.43 41.73
C THR A 5 29.45 -17.55 40.50
N HIS A 6 28.24 -18.03 40.73
CA HIS A 6 27.13 -17.88 39.74
C HIS A 6 26.84 -16.38 39.59
N ILE A 7 27.20 -15.83 38.46
CA ILE A 7 26.68 -14.54 38.01
C ILE A 7 25.27 -14.84 37.48
N GLU A 8 24.25 -14.54 38.27
CA GLU A 8 22.86 -14.53 37.81
C GLU A 8 22.73 -13.39 36.79
N ASP A 9 22.41 -13.74 35.52
CA ASP A 9 21.99 -12.77 34.52
C ASP A 9 20.79 -11.97 35.06
N PRO A 10 20.82 -10.62 34.99
CA PRO A 10 19.69 -9.83 35.48
C PRO A 10 18.46 -10.18 34.64
N PRO A 11 17.26 -10.23 35.22
CA PRO A 11 16.04 -10.60 34.54
C PRO A 11 15.85 -9.66 33.36
N LYS A 12 15.70 -10.21 32.17
CA LYS A 12 15.34 -9.48 30.93
C LYS A 12 13.97 -8.85 31.15
N ALA A 13 13.95 -7.69 31.81
CA ALA A 13 12.76 -6.86 31.86
C ALA A 13 12.34 -6.59 30.42
N ALA A 14 11.18 -7.10 30.03
CA ALA A 14 10.59 -6.90 28.71
C ALA A 14 10.55 -5.41 28.46
N VAL A 15 11.45 -4.90 27.61
CA VAL A 15 11.49 -3.51 27.16
C VAL A 15 10.22 -3.31 26.34
N ARG A 16 9.13 -2.91 27.01
CA ARG A 16 7.91 -2.48 26.32
C ARG A 16 8.30 -1.25 25.52
N LEU A 17 8.37 -1.43 24.20
CA LEU A 17 8.84 -0.42 23.27
C LEU A 17 7.95 0.84 23.35
N PRO A 18 8.54 2.04 23.37
CA PRO A 18 7.80 3.30 23.41
C PRO A 18 6.98 3.58 22.14
N TRP A 19 7.15 2.78 21.08
CA TRP A 19 6.50 2.95 19.79
C TRP A 19 4.96 2.86 19.84
N ILE A 20 4.38 2.03 20.72
CA ILE A 20 2.91 1.93 20.87
C ILE A 20 2.34 3.30 21.29
N ARG A 21 3.02 3.97 22.20
CA ARG A 21 2.63 5.31 22.64
C ARG A 21 2.77 6.33 21.50
N TRP A 22 3.85 6.27 20.73
CA TRP A 22 4.05 7.19 19.61
C TRP A 22 3.00 6.98 18.51
N ILE A 23 2.64 5.73 18.21
CA ILE A 23 1.54 5.43 17.30
C ILE A 23 0.23 5.99 17.84
N ALA A 24 -0.10 5.74 19.11
CA ALA A 24 -1.33 6.24 19.71
C ALA A 24 -1.41 7.78 19.66
N LEU A 25 -0.31 8.48 19.99
CA LEU A 25 -0.26 9.94 19.91
C LEU A 25 -0.32 10.48 18.47
N ALA A 26 0.30 9.79 17.52
CA ALA A 26 0.20 10.15 16.10
C ALA A 26 -1.23 9.95 15.57
N THR A 27 -1.87 8.82 15.92
CA THR A 27 -3.27 8.55 15.56
C THR A 27 -4.21 9.59 16.15
N LEU A 28 -3.99 9.98 17.41
CA LEU A 28 -4.75 11.05 18.06
C LEU A 28 -4.65 12.37 17.28
N ALA A 29 -3.43 12.84 16.99
CA ALA A 29 -3.21 14.07 16.24
C ALA A 29 -3.83 14.04 14.84
N THR A 30 -3.77 12.88 14.18
CA THR A 30 -4.41 12.70 12.86
C THR A 30 -5.93 12.78 12.95
N ALA A 31 -6.53 12.17 13.97
CA ALA A 31 -7.98 12.20 14.20
C ALA A 31 -8.45 13.63 14.52
N GLU A 32 -7.71 14.37 15.35
CA GLU A 32 -7.99 15.76 15.67
C GLU A 32 -7.91 16.68 14.45
N ALA A 33 -6.83 16.53 13.64
CA ALA A 33 -6.67 17.29 12.40
C ALA A 33 -7.80 17.00 11.41
N ALA A 34 -8.20 15.73 11.26
CA ALA A 34 -9.33 15.35 10.42
C ALA A 34 -10.66 15.93 10.93
N ALA A 35 -10.92 15.86 12.23
CA ALA A 35 -12.12 16.42 12.84
C ALA A 35 -12.21 17.94 12.64
N LEU A 36 -11.09 18.65 12.80
CA LEU A 36 -11.01 20.10 12.54
C LEU A 36 -11.27 20.43 11.08
N SER A 37 -10.67 19.68 10.15
CA SER A 37 -10.85 19.87 8.70
C SER A 37 -12.28 19.62 8.23
N ILE A 38 -12.98 18.66 8.85
CA ILE A 38 -14.38 18.35 8.53
C ILE A 38 -15.32 19.41 9.11
N ARG A 39 -15.00 19.93 10.31
CA ARG A 39 -15.87 20.85 11.04
C ARG A 39 -15.78 22.29 10.55
N PHE A 40 -14.60 22.74 10.10
CA PHE A 40 -14.36 24.14 9.75
C PHE A 40 -13.93 24.30 8.30
N ASP A 41 -14.58 25.25 7.61
CA ASP A 41 -14.24 25.66 6.25
C ASP A 41 -13.64 27.08 6.26
N THR A 42 -12.58 27.27 5.47
CA THR A 42 -11.93 28.58 5.26
C THR A 42 -12.55 29.40 4.15
N GLY A 43 -13.47 28.85 3.36
CA GLY A 43 -14.16 29.52 2.25
C GLY A 43 -14.97 30.75 2.67
N SER A 44 -15.31 30.87 3.95
CA SER A 44 -16.05 32.02 4.51
C SER A 44 -15.23 33.31 4.66
N LEU A 45 -13.89 33.28 4.45
CA LEU A 45 -12.99 34.41 4.74
C LEU A 45 -12.91 35.47 3.62
N GLY A 46 -13.66 35.29 2.54
CA GLY A 46 -13.64 36.15 1.35
C GLY A 46 -12.48 35.85 0.37
N ASP A 47 -12.65 36.20 -0.89
CA ASP A 47 -11.66 35.97 -1.93
C ASP A 47 -11.42 37.28 -2.72
N PRO A 48 -10.22 37.91 -2.63
CA PRO A 48 -9.08 37.54 -1.79
C PRO A 48 -9.25 37.95 -0.30
N PRO A 49 -8.68 37.15 0.64
CA PRO A 49 -8.70 37.50 2.06
C PRO A 49 -7.85 38.75 2.33
N ALA A 50 -8.37 39.69 3.14
CA ALA A 50 -7.70 40.94 3.44
C ALA A 50 -7.33 41.06 4.94
N GLY A 51 -6.28 41.82 5.23
CA GLY A 51 -5.87 42.11 6.60
C GLY A 51 -5.49 40.84 7.39
N TRP A 52 -6.02 40.70 8.60
CA TRP A 52 -5.72 39.58 9.50
C TRP A 52 -6.36 38.25 9.08
N ALA A 53 -7.36 38.29 8.17
CA ALA A 53 -7.98 37.10 7.60
C ALA A 53 -7.00 36.25 6.74
N VAL A 54 -5.89 36.84 6.29
CA VAL A 54 -4.86 36.13 5.51
C VAL A 54 -4.25 34.97 6.31
N LEU A 55 -4.09 35.10 7.62
CA LEU A 55 -3.50 34.04 8.46
C LEU A 55 -4.36 32.78 8.53
N PRO A 56 -5.65 32.82 8.91
CA PRO A 56 -6.48 31.63 8.86
C PRO A 56 -6.72 31.11 7.42
N ALA A 57 -6.77 31.99 6.42
CA ALA A 57 -6.87 31.57 5.03
C ALA A 57 -5.61 30.81 4.51
N ALA A 58 -4.45 31.05 5.10
CA ALA A 58 -3.21 30.33 4.77
C ALA A 58 -3.14 28.92 5.36
N VAL A 59 -4.02 28.53 6.30
CA VAL A 59 -3.96 27.23 7.01
C VAL A 59 -4.03 26.03 6.09
N PRO A 60 -4.91 25.94 5.08
CA PRO A 60 -4.93 24.81 4.16
C PRO A 60 -3.61 24.61 3.41
N VAL A 61 -3.01 25.72 2.97
CA VAL A 61 -1.70 25.74 2.28
C VAL A 61 -0.60 25.25 3.22
N LEU A 62 -0.54 25.80 4.44
CA LEU A 62 0.43 25.43 5.45
C LEU A 62 0.28 23.96 5.88
N THR A 63 -0.95 23.48 5.99
CA THR A 63 -1.23 22.07 6.31
C THR A 63 -0.72 21.14 5.21
N ARG A 64 -1.02 21.41 3.95
CA ARG A 64 -0.52 20.63 2.80
C ARG A 64 1.01 20.63 2.76
N LEU A 65 1.62 21.80 2.91
CA LEU A 65 3.08 21.95 2.94
C LEU A 65 3.69 21.16 4.10
N THR A 66 3.11 21.24 5.29
CA THR A 66 3.58 20.50 6.47
C THR A 66 3.52 18.99 6.23
N ILE A 67 2.45 18.47 5.65
CA ILE A 67 2.32 17.04 5.29
C ILE A 67 3.43 16.63 4.33
N VAL A 68 3.71 17.43 3.29
CA VAL A 68 4.77 17.14 2.32
C VAL A 68 6.15 17.16 3.00
N VAL A 69 6.42 18.17 3.84
CA VAL A 69 7.69 18.26 4.61
C VAL A 69 7.87 17.04 5.50
N LEU A 70 6.84 16.66 6.27
CA LEU A 70 6.90 15.50 7.16
C LEU A 70 7.12 14.20 6.37
N PHE A 71 6.44 14.03 5.25
CA PHE A 71 6.58 12.87 4.39
C PHE A 71 8.01 12.76 3.81
N VAL A 72 8.54 13.85 3.22
CA VAL A 72 9.89 13.88 2.66
C VAL A 72 10.94 13.66 3.77
N THR A 73 10.74 14.27 4.94
CA THR A 73 11.62 14.08 6.11
C THR A 73 11.59 12.62 6.59
N ALA A 74 10.43 11.98 6.66
CA ALA A 74 10.30 10.58 7.03
C ALA A 74 10.98 9.65 6.02
N LEU A 75 10.88 9.92 4.72
CA LEU A 75 11.55 9.15 3.68
C LEU A 75 13.09 9.26 3.76
N VAL A 76 13.60 10.47 3.97
CA VAL A 76 15.05 10.76 3.93
C VAL A 76 15.71 10.44 5.27
N LEU A 77 15.13 10.87 6.37
CA LEU A 77 15.73 10.82 7.71
C LEU A 77 15.12 9.76 8.63
N GLY A 78 14.01 9.12 8.25
CA GLY A 78 13.27 8.23 9.14
C GLY A 78 14.12 7.12 9.74
N ARG A 79 14.97 6.46 8.94
CA ARG A 79 15.89 5.42 9.44
C ARG A 79 16.91 5.97 10.43
N THR A 80 17.46 7.14 10.17
CA THR A 80 18.45 7.80 11.04
C THR A 80 17.79 8.22 12.35
N LEU A 81 16.64 8.87 12.29
CA LEU A 81 15.87 9.28 13.46
C LEU A 81 15.47 8.09 14.32
N LEU A 82 14.96 7.02 13.71
CA LEU A 82 14.62 5.78 14.43
C LEU A 82 15.83 5.13 15.09
N SER A 83 16.99 5.11 14.43
CA SER A 83 18.23 4.56 15.02
C SER A 83 18.69 5.36 16.22
N GLU A 84 18.64 6.69 16.17
CA GLU A 84 18.99 7.56 17.31
C GLU A 84 18.00 7.37 18.48
N LEU A 85 16.70 7.28 18.21
CA LEU A 85 15.69 7.03 19.23
C LEU A 85 15.84 5.64 19.90
N HIS A 86 16.36 4.64 19.17
CA HIS A 86 16.62 3.31 19.72
C HIS A 86 17.90 3.23 20.56
N ARG A 87 18.90 4.09 20.31
CA ARG A 87 20.17 4.09 21.04
C ARG A 87 20.03 4.54 22.49
N GLU A 88 19.07 5.42 22.80
CA GLU A 88 18.88 5.98 24.14
C GLU A 88 17.44 5.85 24.67
N PRO A 89 16.92 4.64 24.86
CA PRO A 89 15.51 4.42 25.23
C PRO A 89 15.12 5.04 26.58
N ALA A 90 16.07 5.19 27.50
CA ALA A 90 15.82 5.84 28.80
C ALA A 90 15.56 7.35 28.68
N ARG A 91 16.21 8.03 27.73
CA ARG A 91 16.05 9.48 27.50
C ARG A 91 14.79 9.83 26.70
N THR A 92 14.20 8.85 25.98
CA THR A 92 12.97 9.04 25.21
C THR A 92 11.71 8.88 26.05
N ARG A 93 11.85 8.42 27.30
CA ARG A 93 10.70 8.18 28.19
C ARG A 93 10.25 9.47 28.84
N VAL A 94 9.00 9.83 28.59
CA VAL A 94 8.25 10.78 29.42
C VAL A 94 7.51 9.97 30.47
N ALA A 95 7.69 10.30 31.76
CA ALA A 95 7.00 9.61 32.85
C ALA A 95 5.47 9.63 32.63
N ALA A 96 4.79 8.54 32.95
CA ALA A 96 3.36 8.38 32.65
C ALA A 96 2.50 9.50 33.23
N GLY A 97 2.75 9.93 34.48
CA GLY A 97 2.04 11.04 35.11
C GLY A 97 2.28 12.36 34.36
N ARG A 98 3.52 12.65 33.98
CA ARG A 98 3.85 13.86 33.20
C ARG A 98 3.20 13.82 31.81
N CYS A 99 3.14 12.66 31.17
CA CYS A 99 2.46 12.49 29.89
C CYS A 99 0.96 12.78 30.02
N ALA A 100 0.30 12.26 31.07
CA ALA A 100 -1.10 12.52 31.33
C ALA A 100 -1.40 14.02 31.54
N TRP A 101 -0.58 14.73 32.31
CA TRP A 101 -0.70 16.18 32.49
C TRP A 101 -0.50 16.96 31.19
N LEU A 102 0.49 16.58 30.38
CA LEU A 102 0.72 17.20 29.07
C LEU A 102 -0.41 16.98 28.10
N LEU A 103 -1.03 15.78 28.11
CA LEU A 103 -2.22 15.51 27.33
C LEU A 103 -3.45 16.28 27.84
N ALA A 104 -3.61 16.41 29.16
CA ALA A 104 -4.67 17.23 29.73
C ALA A 104 -4.51 18.71 29.31
N ALA A 105 -3.27 19.23 29.36
CA ALA A 105 -2.95 20.58 28.87
C ALA A 105 -3.22 20.72 27.37
N HIS A 106 -2.82 19.71 26.57
CA HIS A 106 -3.10 19.66 25.13
C HIS A 106 -4.60 19.75 24.84
N PHE A 107 -5.43 18.92 25.49
CA PHE A 107 -6.89 18.95 25.27
C PHE A 107 -7.53 20.28 25.75
N ALA A 108 -7.03 20.85 26.84
CA ALA A 108 -7.49 22.16 27.28
C ALA A 108 -7.18 23.27 26.25
N CYS A 109 -5.93 23.30 25.75
CA CYS A 109 -5.53 24.24 24.70
C CYS A 109 -6.26 23.97 23.37
N LEU A 110 -6.48 22.70 23.02
CA LEU A 110 -7.23 22.30 21.83
C LEU A 110 -8.69 22.76 21.91
N ALA A 111 -9.35 22.65 23.08
CA ALA A 111 -10.71 23.14 23.28
C ALA A 111 -10.78 24.67 23.10
N VAL A 112 -9.80 25.42 23.63
CA VAL A 112 -9.68 26.86 23.38
C VAL A 112 -9.42 27.17 21.92
N PHE A 113 -8.58 26.37 21.24
CA PHE A 113 -8.30 26.51 19.81
C PHE A 113 -9.54 26.27 18.96
N VAL A 114 -10.32 25.22 19.25
CA VAL A 114 -11.59 24.90 18.56
C VAL A 114 -12.59 26.04 18.73
N TRP A 115 -12.74 26.53 19.97
CA TRP A 115 -13.61 27.67 20.24
C TRP A 115 -13.16 28.93 19.51
N ALA A 116 -11.86 29.26 19.57
CA ALA A 116 -11.30 30.41 18.87
C ALA A 116 -11.43 30.27 17.34
N THR A 117 -11.34 29.04 16.80
CA THR A 117 -11.55 28.76 15.37
C THR A 117 -12.99 29.09 14.94
N ALA A 118 -13.97 28.75 15.75
CA ALA A 118 -15.37 29.13 15.48
C ALA A 118 -15.55 30.66 15.52
N GLU A 119 -14.92 31.36 16.47
CA GLU A 119 -14.97 32.85 16.54
C GLU A 119 -14.33 33.49 15.29
N VAL A 120 -13.17 32.96 14.88
CA VAL A 120 -12.37 33.50 13.76
C VAL A 120 -13.05 33.21 12.41
N LEU A 121 -13.50 31.97 12.17
CA LEU A 121 -14.03 31.53 10.87
C LEU A 121 -15.53 31.73 10.74
N GLU A 122 -16.34 31.23 11.71
CA GLU A 122 -17.79 31.23 11.57
C GLU A 122 -18.39 32.60 11.91
N ARG A 123 -17.81 33.32 12.91
CA ARG A 123 -18.30 34.66 13.32
C ARG A 123 -17.54 35.80 12.66
N GLY A 124 -16.60 35.50 11.77
CA GLY A 124 -15.89 36.49 10.93
C GLY A 124 -15.01 37.48 11.73
N ARG A 125 -14.61 37.14 12.96
CA ARG A 125 -13.83 38.06 13.79
C ARG A 125 -12.42 38.36 13.28
N ALA A 126 -11.93 37.58 12.34
CA ALA A 126 -10.66 37.86 11.66
C ALA A 126 -10.71 39.09 10.73
N ALA A 127 -11.90 39.53 10.30
CA ALA A 127 -12.10 40.69 9.43
C ALA A 127 -12.70 41.90 10.16
N GLY A 128 -13.12 41.74 11.44
CA GLY A 128 -13.85 42.75 12.21
C GLY A 128 -12.99 43.54 13.18
N PRO A 129 -13.64 44.42 14.00
CA PRO A 129 -12.96 45.12 15.09
C PRO A 129 -12.31 44.12 16.06
N GLY A 130 -11.04 44.34 16.42
CA GLY A 130 -10.28 43.42 17.26
C GLY A 130 -9.71 42.19 16.57
N ALA A 131 -9.70 42.14 15.22
CA ALA A 131 -9.11 41.05 14.44
C ALA A 131 -7.70 40.62 14.88
N PRO A 132 -6.77 41.55 15.21
CA PRO A 132 -5.45 41.17 15.72
C PRO A 132 -5.52 40.31 16.99
N PHE A 133 -6.36 40.70 17.94
CA PHE A 133 -6.53 39.97 19.21
C PHE A 133 -7.06 38.55 18.97
N TRP A 134 -8.10 38.43 18.16
CA TRP A 134 -8.71 37.13 17.86
C TRP A 134 -7.77 36.21 17.09
N THR A 135 -7.11 36.73 16.06
CA THR A 135 -6.20 35.93 15.23
C THR A 135 -4.94 35.52 16.00
N LEU A 136 -4.34 36.43 16.77
CA LEU A 136 -3.16 36.09 17.57
C LEU A 136 -3.51 35.13 18.71
N GLY A 137 -4.67 35.32 19.38
CA GLY A 137 -5.15 34.39 20.39
C GLY A 137 -5.41 32.98 19.83
N TRP A 138 -5.98 32.90 18.65
CA TRP A 138 -6.19 31.65 17.93
C TRP A 138 -4.87 30.94 17.57
N VAL A 139 -3.90 31.68 17.00
CA VAL A 139 -2.56 31.13 16.70
C VAL A 139 -1.87 30.67 17.99
N ALA A 140 -1.92 31.46 19.05
CA ALA A 140 -1.30 31.11 20.33
C ALA A 140 -1.92 29.83 20.93
N ALA A 141 -3.23 29.68 20.90
CA ALA A 141 -3.92 28.47 21.38
C ALA A 141 -3.51 27.22 20.57
N GLY A 142 -3.44 27.35 19.25
CA GLY A 142 -2.97 26.25 18.38
C GLY A 142 -1.50 25.87 18.64
N LEU A 143 -0.62 26.85 18.78
CA LEU A 143 0.80 26.59 19.09
C LEU A 143 0.99 25.98 20.48
N LEU A 144 0.22 26.39 21.48
CA LEU A 144 0.26 25.80 22.83
C LEU A 144 -0.27 24.35 22.81
N ALA A 145 -1.34 24.07 22.11
CA ALA A 145 -1.85 22.71 21.93
C ALA A 145 -0.78 21.82 21.27
N LEU A 146 -0.15 22.29 20.18
CA LEU A 146 0.91 21.56 19.49
C LEU A 146 2.14 21.36 20.37
N ALA A 147 2.57 22.38 21.12
CA ALA A 147 3.71 22.29 22.02
C ALA A 147 3.47 21.29 23.16
N ALA A 148 2.27 21.28 23.76
CA ALA A 148 1.91 20.32 24.80
C ALA A 148 1.88 18.88 24.24
N TRP A 149 1.33 18.68 23.05
CA TRP A 149 1.35 17.38 22.35
C TRP A 149 2.79 16.94 22.05
N ALA A 150 3.62 17.81 21.46
CA ALA A 150 5.01 17.49 21.14
C ALA A 150 5.81 17.11 22.39
N ALA A 151 5.61 17.83 23.51
CA ALA A 151 6.24 17.52 24.80
C ALA A 151 5.73 16.18 25.40
N ALA A 152 4.49 15.77 25.10
CA ALA A 152 3.97 14.46 25.44
C ALA A 152 4.60 13.35 24.60
N VAL A 153 4.96 13.59 23.33
CA VAL A 153 5.63 12.63 22.44
C VAL A 153 7.08 12.40 22.89
N LEU A 154 7.87 13.47 23.02
CA LEU A 154 9.29 13.44 23.38
C LEU A 154 9.66 14.63 24.28
N PRO A 155 10.66 14.48 25.18
CA PRO A 155 11.20 15.60 25.94
C PRO A 155 11.73 16.71 25.02
N GLY A 156 11.49 17.98 25.36
CA GLY A 156 11.88 19.13 24.53
C GLY A 156 13.39 19.20 24.21
N VAL A 157 14.24 18.79 25.17
CA VAL A 157 15.71 18.71 24.94
C VAL A 157 16.04 17.74 23.80
N LEU A 158 15.26 16.65 23.64
CA LEU A 158 15.49 15.69 22.59
C LEU A 158 15.05 16.24 21.23
N TRP A 159 13.94 16.97 21.18
CA TRP A 159 13.52 17.69 19.97
C TRP A 159 14.61 18.66 19.48
N LEU A 160 15.18 19.46 20.39
CA LEU A 160 16.25 20.40 20.06
C LEU A 160 17.52 19.70 19.56
N ARG A 161 17.91 18.58 20.18
CA ARG A 161 19.04 17.78 19.72
C ARG A 161 18.82 17.20 18.33
N LEU A 162 17.67 16.56 18.09
CA LEU A 162 17.33 16.01 16.79
C LEU A 162 17.30 17.10 15.71
N ALA A 163 16.72 18.26 16.01
CA ALA A 163 16.71 19.40 15.10
C ALA A 163 18.13 19.91 14.80
N ALA A 164 18.98 20.05 15.81
CA ALA A 164 20.36 20.51 15.64
C ALA A 164 21.21 19.51 14.83
N GLN A 165 21.13 18.22 15.14
CA GLN A 165 21.87 17.16 14.45
C GLN A 165 21.43 16.99 13.00
N SER A 166 20.14 17.20 12.71
CA SER A 166 19.56 17.01 11.39
C SER A 166 19.29 18.32 10.64
N SER A 167 19.79 19.46 11.14
CA SER A 167 19.44 20.81 10.65
C SER A 167 19.64 20.98 9.14
N ARG A 168 20.79 20.55 8.60
CA ARG A 168 21.09 20.62 7.16
C ARG A 168 20.15 19.77 6.34
N ALA A 169 19.87 18.56 6.81
CA ALA A 169 18.98 17.64 6.12
C ALA A 169 17.52 18.11 6.24
N LEU A 170 17.10 18.64 7.39
CA LEU A 170 15.78 19.27 7.56
C LEU A 170 15.61 20.49 6.65
N ALA A 171 16.63 21.35 6.55
CA ALA A 171 16.60 22.47 5.62
C ALA A 171 16.48 21.99 4.16
N ALA A 172 17.28 20.99 3.76
CA ALA A 172 17.22 20.43 2.40
C ALA A 172 15.86 19.78 2.11
N THR A 173 15.30 18.98 3.03
CA THR A 173 13.98 18.37 2.87
C THR A 173 12.87 19.40 2.81
N THR A 174 12.95 20.47 3.61
CA THR A 174 12.01 21.59 3.55
C THR A 174 12.10 22.33 2.21
N CYS A 175 13.31 22.63 1.72
CA CYS A 175 13.48 23.23 0.39
C CYS A 175 12.90 22.37 -0.72
N VAL A 176 13.15 21.06 -0.69
CA VAL A 176 12.58 20.11 -1.66
C VAL A 176 11.05 20.08 -1.58
N ALA A 177 10.49 20.05 -0.37
CA ALA A 177 9.05 20.05 -0.16
C ALA A 177 8.39 21.34 -0.63
N VAL A 178 8.99 22.50 -0.33
CA VAL A 178 8.52 23.80 -0.82
C VAL A 178 8.59 23.86 -2.35
N ALA A 179 9.71 23.44 -2.94
CA ALA A 179 9.83 23.38 -4.40
C ALA A 179 8.80 22.45 -5.02
N ALA A 180 8.59 21.26 -4.46
CA ALA A 180 7.58 20.31 -4.91
C ALA A 180 6.15 20.88 -4.82
N TYR A 181 5.84 21.59 -3.73
CA TYR A 181 4.56 22.28 -3.57
C TYR A 181 4.34 23.35 -4.65
N TRP A 182 5.34 24.22 -4.89
CA TRP A 182 5.25 25.28 -5.91
C TRP A 182 5.18 24.71 -7.32
N VAL A 183 5.92 23.64 -7.60
CA VAL A 183 5.79 22.91 -8.86
C VAL A 183 4.38 22.36 -9.02
N GLY A 184 3.81 21.75 -7.97
CA GLY A 184 2.43 21.25 -7.98
C GLY A 184 1.41 22.36 -8.28
N GLN A 185 1.54 23.51 -7.61
CA GLN A 185 0.67 24.67 -7.84
C GLN A 185 0.84 25.27 -9.25
N SER A 186 2.06 25.27 -9.79
CA SER A 186 2.32 25.75 -11.15
C SER A 186 1.74 24.81 -12.19
N LEU A 187 1.83 23.50 -11.94
CA LEU A 187 1.22 22.48 -12.80
C LEU A 187 -0.32 22.59 -12.79
N GLU A 188 -0.91 22.90 -11.64
CA GLU A 188 -2.35 23.14 -11.52
C GLU A 188 -2.82 24.29 -12.44
N LYS A 189 -2.02 25.34 -12.59
CA LYS A 189 -2.32 26.45 -13.51
C LYS A 189 -2.10 26.13 -15.00
N MET A 190 -1.40 25.05 -15.29
CA MET A 190 -1.13 24.61 -16.67
C MET A 190 -2.25 23.73 -17.25
N TRP A 191 -3.32 23.45 -16.49
CA TRP A 191 -4.40 22.59 -17.00
C TRP A 191 -5.07 23.17 -18.26
N GLU A 192 -5.21 24.48 -18.36
CA GLU A 192 -5.94 25.15 -19.43
C GLU A 192 -5.32 24.92 -20.83
N PRO A 193 -4.00 25.07 -21.05
CA PRO A 193 -3.37 24.66 -22.30
C PRO A 193 -3.55 23.19 -22.65
N PHE A 194 -3.48 22.31 -21.61
CA PHE A 194 -3.70 20.87 -21.81
C PHE A 194 -5.17 20.55 -22.10
N ALA A 195 -6.11 21.24 -21.46
CA ALA A 195 -7.53 21.13 -21.77
C ALA A 195 -7.83 21.51 -23.21
N ALA A 196 -7.29 22.64 -23.68
CA ALA A 196 -7.42 23.06 -25.08
C ALA A 196 -6.80 22.04 -26.06
N GLY A 197 -5.57 21.54 -25.76
CA GLY A 197 -4.93 20.49 -26.55
C GLY A 197 -5.74 19.21 -26.62
N THR A 198 -6.27 18.77 -25.48
CA THR A 198 -7.15 17.58 -25.37
C THR A 198 -8.45 17.81 -26.12
N PHE A 199 -9.09 18.97 -25.95
CA PHE A 199 -10.33 19.35 -26.63
C PHE A 199 -10.19 19.23 -28.16
N TRP A 200 -9.17 19.87 -28.75
CA TRP A 200 -8.95 19.80 -30.19
C TRP A 200 -8.57 18.42 -30.70
N SER A 201 -7.82 17.65 -29.90
CA SER A 201 -7.45 16.28 -30.26
C SER A 201 -8.65 15.32 -30.22
N VAL A 202 -9.51 15.41 -29.19
CA VAL A 202 -10.76 14.64 -29.09
C VAL A 202 -11.71 15.02 -30.22
N SER A 203 -11.91 16.32 -30.46
CA SER A 203 -12.71 16.83 -31.56
C SER A 203 -12.24 16.29 -32.92
N GLY A 204 -10.91 16.31 -33.16
CA GLY A 204 -10.32 15.77 -34.38
C GLY A 204 -10.57 14.28 -34.56
N LEU A 205 -10.45 13.48 -33.47
CA LEU A 205 -10.75 12.05 -33.52
C LEU A 205 -12.24 11.76 -33.78
N LEU A 206 -13.13 12.50 -33.13
CA LEU A 206 -14.57 12.34 -33.33
C LEU A 206 -15.03 12.72 -34.76
N ASN A 207 -14.45 13.75 -35.35
CA ASN A 207 -14.73 14.15 -36.72
C ASN A 207 -14.30 13.09 -37.78
N LEU A 208 -13.46 12.12 -37.40
CA LEU A 208 -13.16 10.96 -38.28
C LEU A 208 -14.30 9.95 -38.34
N VAL A 209 -15.18 9.94 -37.33
CA VAL A 209 -16.23 8.94 -37.16
C VAL A 209 -17.63 9.51 -37.31
N TYR A 210 -17.85 10.74 -36.87
CA TYR A 210 -19.14 11.43 -36.86
C TYR A 210 -19.10 12.66 -37.81
N ALA A 211 -20.15 12.82 -38.60
CA ALA A 211 -20.28 13.94 -39.51
C ALA A 211 -20.68 15.25 -38.78
N ASP A 212 -21.44 15.12 -37.68
CA ASP A 212 -22.02 16.25 -36.95
C ASP A 212 -21.45 16.34 -35.55
N VAL A 213 -20.21 16.80 -35.41
CA VAL A 213 -19.59 17.10 -34.12
C VAL A 213 -19.66 18.62 -33.90
N ALA A 214 -20.45 19.04 -32.91
CA ALA A 214 -20.48 20.44 -32.50
C ALA A 214 -19.46 20.67 -31.37
N CYS A 215 -18.74 21.79 -31.45
CA CYS A 215 -17.66 22.13 -30.53
C CYS A 215 -17.83 23.57 -30.03
N ASP A 216 -17.86 23.78 -28.72
CA ASP A 216 -17.75 25.10 -28.09
C ASP A 216 -16.38 25.23 -27.40
N PRO A 217 -15.42 25.91 -28.04
CA PRO A 217 -14.07 26.09 -27.49
C PRO A 217 -14.04 26.95 -26.22
N THR A 218 -15.04 27.82 -26.01
CA THR A 218 -15.08 28.73 -24.85
C THR A 218 -15.44 28.02 -23.57
N ARG A 219 -16.28 26.99 -23.70
CA ARG A 219 -16.72 26.14 -22.59
C ARG A 219 -16.04 24.77 -22.57
N HIS A 220 -15.16 24.48 -23.51
CA HIS A 220 -14.55 23.16 -23.75
C HIS A 220 -15.60 22.02 -23.83
N VAL A 221 -16.73 22.32 -24.50
CA VAL A 221 -17.83 21.37 -24.68
C VAL A 221 -17.77 20.73 -26.06
N ILE A 222 -17.88 19.42 -26.12
CA ILE A 222 -17.96 18.62 -27.35
C ILE A 222 -19.27 17.86 -27.34
N SER A 223 -20.03 17.94 -28.42
CA SER A 223 -21.26 17.16 -28.60
C SER A 223 -21.22 16.34 -29.89
N ALA A 224 -21.75 15.12 -29.82
CA ALA A 224 -22.02 14.26 -30.97
C ALA A 224 -23.47 13.78 -30.88
N GLY A 225 -24.29 14.18 -31.85
CA GLY A 225 -25.74 13.98 -31.79
C GLY A 225 -26.36 14.67 -30.56
N ALA A 226 -27.07 13.88 -29.72
CA ALA A 226 -27.71 14.38 -28.50
C ALA A 226 -26.82 14.28 -27.24
N PHE A 227 -25.61 13.75 -27.35
CA PHE A 227 -24.72 13.55 -26.20
C PHE A 227 -23.65 14.64 -26.14
N GLU A 228 -23.57 15.31 -24.98
CA GLU A 228 -22.69 16.46 -24.75
C GLU A 228 -21.79 16.20 -23.55
N VAL A 229 -20.50 16.56 -23.66
CA VAL A 229 -19.50 16.43 -22.58
C VAL A 229 -18.67 17.69 -22.49
N GLU A 230 -18.53 18.22 -21.28
CA GLU A 230 -17.57 19.26 -20.94
C GLU A 230 -16.25 18.64 -20.53
N ILE A 231 -15.14 19.10 -21.11
CA ILE A 231 -13.80 18.70 -20.71
C ILE A 231 -13.39 19.53 -19.50
N ALA A 232 -13.77 19.05 -18.32
CA ALA A 232 -13.39 19.64 -17.03
C ALA A 232 -11.86 19.57 -16.80
N PRO A 233 -11.30 20.37 -15.88
CA PRO A 233 -9.87 20.34 -15.54
C PRO A 233 -9.34 18.93 -15.27
N GLN A 234 -10.08 18.11 -14.53
CA GLN A 234 -9.72 16.73 -14.20
C GLN A 234 -9.67 15.80 -15.43
N CYS A 235 -10.38 16.17 -16.50
CA CYS A 235 -10.41 15.43 -17.76
C CYS A 235 -9.34 15.87 -18.77
N SER A 236 -8.58 16.93 -18.48
CA SER A 236 -7.54 17.46 -19.39
C SER A 236 -6.37 16.49 -19.62
N GLY A 237 -6.20 15.47 -18.76
CA GLY A 237 -5.15 14.46 -18.85
C GLY A 237 -3.87 14.80 -18.08
N TYR A 238 -3.74 16.03 -17.55
CA TYR A 238 -2.51 16.43 -16.83
C TYR A 238 -2.28 15.60 -15.56
N GLU A 239 -3.34 15.20 -14.85
CA GLU A 239 -3.24 14.31 -13.67
C GLU A 239 -2.67 12.94 -14.04
N GLY A 240 -3.16 12.35 -15.13
CA GLY A 240 -2.65 11.08 -15.65
C GLY A 240 -1.18 11.16 -16.09
N MET A 241 -0.78 12.29 -16.71
CA MET A 241 0.62 12.55 -17.05
C MET A 241 1.49 12.68 -15.80
N GLY A 242 1.04 13.43 -14.78
CA GLY A 242 1.74 13.58 -13.51
C GLY A 242 1.94 12.23 -12.81
N LEU A 243 0.90 11.42 -12.76
CA LEU A 243 0.97 10.07 -12.18
C LEU A 243 1.94 9.16 -12.96
N ALA A 244 1.93 9.23 -14.30
CA ALA A 244 2.86 8.47 -15.15
C ALA A 244 4.32 8.89 -14.90
N VAL A 245 4.58 10.20 -14.77
CA VAL A 245 5.92 10.74 -14.46
C VAL A 245 6.41 10.22 -13.10
N VAL A 246 5.58 10.30 -12.04
CA VAL A 246 5.93 9.81 -10.70
C VAL A 246 6.19 8.31 -10.72
N PHE A 247 5.32 7.54 -11.36
CA PHE A 247 5.45 6.10 -11.50
C PHE A 247 6.74 5.70 -12.23
N LEU A 248 7.03 6.34 -13.37
CA LEU A 248 8.24 6.07 -14.14
C LEU A 248 9.50 6.52 -13.42
N ALA A 249 9.48 7.65 -12.71
CA ALA A 249 10.59 8.07 -11.87
C ALA A 249 10.90 7.04 -10.78
N ALA A 250 9.86 6.51 -10.12
CA ALA A 250 10.01 5.41 -9.16
C ALA A 250 10.58 4.15 -9.82
N TYR A 251 10.03 3.74 -10.98
CA TYR A 251 10.54 2.60 -11.76
C TYR A 251 12.01 2.78 -12.12
N LEU A 252 12.40 3.94 -12.66
CA LEU A 252 13.78 4.25 -13.02
C LEU A 252 14.71 4.19 -11.80
N TRP A 253 14.24 4.66 -10.65
CA TRP A 253 14.99 4.59 -9.39
C TRP A 253 15.19 3.16 -8.89
N PHE A 254 14.13 2.35 -8.86
CA PHE A 254 14.18 0.98 -8.36
C PHE A 254 14.96 0.05 -9.30
N ASP A 255 14.80 0.20 -10.62
CA ASP A 255 15.43 -0.68 -11.62
C ASP A 255 16.71 -0.08 -12.23
N ARG A 256 17.25 1.02 -11.64
CA ARG A 256 18.39 1.79 -12.17
C ARG A 256 19.64 0.98 -12.50
N ARG A 257 19.84 -0.17 -11.84
CA ARG A 257 20.99 -1.06 -12.10
C ARG A 257 20.85 -1.85 -13.39
N ASN A 258 19.63 -2.03 -13.86
CA ASN A 258 19.30 -2.80 -15.06
C ASN A 258 19.01 -1.89 -16.27
N LEU A 259 18.98 -0.58 -16.05
CA LEU A 259 18.65 0.40 -17.07
C LEU A 259 19.89 1.18 -17.54
N ARG A 260 19.89 1.53 -18.83
CA ARG A 260 20.95 2.34 -19.46
C ARG A 260 20.65 3.82 -19.28
N PHE A 261 21.41 4.49 -18.44
CA PHE A 261 21.37 5.95 -18.34
C PHE A 261 22.39 6.59 -19.28
N PRO A 262 22.05 7.74 -19.94
CA PRO A 262 20.82 8.56 -19.77
C PRO A 262 19.63 8.09 -20.60
N HIS A 263 19.73 7.09 -21.48
CA HIS A 263 18.67 6.69 -22.42
C HIS A 263 17.34 6.37 -21.72
N ALA A 264 17.39 5.74 -20.53
CA ALA A 264 16.19 5.42 -19.76
C ALA A 264 15.37 6.64 -19.34
N LEU A 265 15.98 7.84 -19.27
CA LEU A 265 15.23 9.08 -18.95
C LEU A 265 14.20 9.45 -20.03
N VAL A 266 14.37 8.98 -21.27
CA VAL A 266 13.41 9.17 -22.37
C VAL A 266 12.05 8.52 -22.07
N LEU A 267 12.02 7.50 -21.20
CA LEU A 267 10.76 6.87 -20.79
C LEU A 267 9.83 7.85 -20.07
N VAL A 268 10.34 8.88 -19.40
CA VAL A 268 9.52 9.84 -18.67
C VAL A 268 8.67 10.71 -19.60
N PRO A 269 9.25 11.47 -20.56
CA PRO A 269 8.45 12.24 -21.50
C PRO A 269 7.60 11.34 -22.42
N LEU A 270 8.09 10.16 -22.80
CA LEU A 270 7.32 9.19 -23.57
C LEU A 270 6.09 8.72 -22.78
N GLY A 271 6.24 8.48 -21.48
CA GLY A 271 5.15 8.07 -20.61
C GLY A 271 4.12 9.17 -20.39
N ALA A 272 4.56 10.41 -20.22
CA ALA A 272 3.65 11.55 -20.12
C ALA A 272 2.83 11.70 -21.42
N LEU A 273 3.48 11.64 -22.58
CA LEU A 273 2.82 11.72 -23.87
C LEU A 273 1.85 10.55 -24.11
N ALA A 274 2.26 9.32 -23.76
CA ALA A 274 1.41 8.14 -23.90
C ALA A 274 0.20 8.20 -22.97
N ALA A 275 0.36 8.69 -21.74
CA ALA A 275 -0.74 8.89 -20.79
C ALA A 275 -1.73 9.95 -21.31
N TRP A 276 -1.24 11.06 -21.86
CA TRP A 276 -2.09 12.07 -22.49
C TRP A 276 -2.83 11.53 -23.71
N ALA A 277 -2.15 10.83 -24.62
CA ALA A 277 -2.78 10.22 -25.80
C ALA A 277 -3.86 9.18 -25.40
N ALA A 278 -3.58 8.37 -24.38
CA ALA A 278 -4.56 7.43 -23.82
C ALA A 278 -5.78 8.15 -23.24
N ASN A 279 -5.59 9.31 -22.58
CA ASN A 279 -6.68 10.15 -22.10
C ASN A 279 -7.53 10.73 -23.24
N VAL A 280 -6.89 11.22 -24.30
CA VAL A 280 -7.60 11.71 -25.52
C VAL A 280 -8.43 10.58 -26.13
N ALA A 281 -7.85 9.38 -26.30
CA ALA A 281 -8.58 8.20 -26.80
C ALA A 281 -9.75 7.80 -25.88
N ARG A 282 -9.54 7.87 -24.56
CA ARG A 282 -10.60 7.61 -23.56
C ARG A 282 -11.77 8.57 -23.69
N LEU A 283 -11.50 9.87 -23.81
CA LEU A 283 -12.56 10.89 -23.95
C LEU A 283 -13.30 10.75 -25.28
N ALA A 284 -12.59 10.50 -26.37
CA ALA A 284 -13.22 10.23 -27.66
C ALA A 284 -14.12 8.98 -27.59
N ALA A 285 -13.64 7.91 -26.95
CA ALA A 285 -14.45 6.70 -26.72
C ALA A 285 -15.65 6.97 -25.81
N LEU A 286 -15.51 7.79 -24.78
CA LEU A 286 -16.60 8.19 -23.87
C LEU A 286 -17.71 8.89 -24.65
N VAL A 287 -17.38 9.88 -25.49
CA VAL A 287 -18.36 10.58 -26.33
C VAL A 287 -18.99 9.62 -27.35
N ALA A 288 -18.21 8.74 -27.98
CA ALA A 288 -18.71 7.77 -28.92
C ALA A 288 -19.68 6.76 -28.27
N ILE A 289 -19.36 6.25 -27.07
CA ILE A 289 -20.24 5.34 -26.31
C ILE A 289 -21.54 6.06 -25.92
N GLY A 290 -21.42 7.31 -25.44
CA GLY A 290 -22.58 8.10 -25.04
C GLY A 290 -23.50 8.45 -26.20
N ALA A 291 -22.94 8.76 -27.37
CA ALA A 291 -23.69 9.13 -28.56
C ALA A 291 -24.33 7.93 -29.29
N SER A 292 -23.63 6.77 -29.33
CA SER A 292 -24.04 5.64 -30.17
C SER A 292 -24.56 4.44 -29.43
N TRP A 293 -24.29 4.32 -28.12
CA TRP A 293 -24.67 3.13 -27.35
C TRP A 293 -25.47 3.48 -26.09
N SER A 294 -24.84 4.04 -25.04
CA SER A 294 -25.52 4.34 -23.77
C SER A 294 -24.87 5.51 -23.05
N PRO A 295 -25.60 6.63 -22.85
CA PRO A 295 -25.14 7.73 -21.99
C PRO A 295 -24.86 7.29 -20.56
N ALA A 296 -25.65 6.35 -20.01
CA ALA A 296 -25.48 5.85 -18.65
C ALA A 296 -24.15 5.10 -18.47
N ILE A 297 -23.78 4.25 -19.42
CA ILE A 297 -22.47 3.56 -19.43
C ILE A 297 -21.33 4.57 -19.60
N ALA A 298 -21.48 5.53 -20.50
CA ALA A 298 -20.45 6.55 -20.76
C ALA A 298 -20.13 7.35 -19.50
N LEU A 299 -21.15 7.89 -18.84
CA LEU A 299 -20.99 8.75 -17.66
C LEU A 299 -20.77 7.97 -16.36
N GLY A 300 -21.22 6.74 -16.28
CA GLY A 300 -21.08 5.85 -15.14
C GLY A 300 -19.75 5.09 -15.14
N GLY A 301 -19.81 3.82 -15.49
CA GLY A 301 -18.67 2.91 -15.37
C GLY A 301 -17.48 3.27 -16.25
N PHE A 302 -17.72 3.65 -17.51
CA PHE A 302 -16.64 3.98 -18.43
C PHE A 302 -15.86 5.21 -17.96
N HIS A 303 -16.55 6.29 -17.60
CA HIS A 303 -15.90 7.51 -17.09
C HIS A 303 -14.98 7.22 -15.90
N SER A 304 -15.42 6.41 -14.94
CA SER A 304 -14.68 6.13 -13.71
C SER A 304 -13.54 5.13 -13.89
N GLN A 305 -13.73 4.06 -14.70
CA GLN A 305 -12.78 2.95 -14.78
C GLN A 305 -11.79 3.03 -15.94
N ALA A 306 -12.18 3.63 -17.08
CA ALA A 306 -11.35 3.67 -18.27
C ALA A 306 -10.03 4.43 -18.05
N GLY A 307 -10.03 5.45 -17.17
CA GLY A 307 -8.81 6.18 -16.80
C GLY A 307 -7.77 5.30 -16.12
N TRP A 308 -8.20 4.50 -15.16
CA TRP A 308 -7.33 3.55 -14.44
C TRP A 308 -6.82 2.44 -15.35
N LEU A 309 -7.68 1.89 -16.22
CA LEU A 309 -7.29 0.90 -17.23
C LEU A 309 -6.23 1.47 -18.18
N ALA A 310 -6.47 2.65 -18.74
CA ALA A 310 -5.55 3.32 -19.63
C ALA A 310 -4.18 3.58 -18.98
N PHE A 311 -4.17 4.10 -17.75
CA PHE A 311 -2.95 4.31 -16.98
C PHE A 311 -2.17 3.02 -16.77
N ASN A 312 -2.82 1.94 -16.32
CA ASN A 312 -2.15 0.66 -16.09
C ASN A 312 -1.60 0.07 -17.40
N CYS A 313 -2.34 0.17 -18.51
CA CYS A 313 -1.86 -0.28 -19.82
C CYS A 313 -0.61 0.48 -20.27
N VAL A 314 -0.61 1.82 -20.13
CA VAL A 314 0.55 2.67 -20.46
C VAL A 314 1.74 2.32 -19.57
N ALA A 315 1.55 2.27 -18.25
CA ALA A 315 2.60 2.01 -17.28
C ALA A 315 3.26 0.65 -17.48
N LEU A 316 2.47 -0.41 -17.56
CA LEU A 316 2.96 -1.78 -17.77
C LEU A 316 3.54 -1.97 -19.18
N GLY A 317 2.93 -1.35 -20.19
CA GLY A 317 3.43 -1.34 -21.56
C GLY A 317 4.83 -0.73 -21.67
N LEU A 318 5.04 0.42 -21.03
CA LEU A 318 6.36 1.08 -21.01
C LEU A 318 7.41 0.28 -20.25
N ILE A 319 7.06 -0.37 -19.12
CA ILE A 319 7.97 -1.29 -18.43
C ILE A 319 8.33 -2.46 -19.35
N ALA A 320 7.36 -3.05 -20.06
CA ALA A 320 7.60 -4.13 -20.99
C ALA A 320 8.53 -3.70 -22.15
N VAL A 321 8.31 -2.51 -22.71
CA VAL A 321 9.17 -1.89 -23.72
C VAL A 321 10.57 -1.64 -23.17
N ALA A 322 10.68 -1.03 -21.98
CA ALA A 322 11.95 -0.73 -21.34
C ALA A 322 12.81 -2.00 -21.13
N ARG A 323 12.16 -3.11 -20.77
CA ARG A 323 12.83 -4.39 -20.54
C ARG A 323 13.21 -5.15 -21.81
N ARG A 324 12.45 -4.95 -22.89
CA ARG A 324 12.67 -5.64 -24.17
C ARG A 324 13.68 -4.94 -25.07
N LEU A 325 13.70 -3.60 -25.03
CA LEU A 325 14.56 -2.82 -25.92
C LEU A 325 15.96 -2.63 -25.30
N ARG A 326 16.98 -3.07 -26.02
CA ARG A 326 18.40 -2.87 -25.68
C ARG A 326 18.81 -1.40 -25.55
N PHE A 327 18.00 -0.50 -26.08
CA PHE A 327 18.19 0.95 -25.96
C PHE A 327 18.05 1.39 -24.50
N PHE A 328 17.06 0.86 -23.77
CA PHE A 328 16.76 1.23 -22.38
C PHE A 328 17.41 0.31 -21.36
N SER A 329 17.63 -0.97 -21.70
CA SER A 329 18.14 -1.96 -20.75
C SER A 329 19.61 -2.29 -21.00
N VAL A 330 20.36 -2.51 -19.91
CA VAL A 330 21.70 -3.09 -19.97
C VAL A 330 21.54 -4.53 -20.41
N ALA A 331 22.23 -4.93 -21.51
CA ALA A 331 22.25 -6.31 -21.93
C ALA A 331 22.96 -7.15 -20.85
N HIS A 332 22.20 -7.84 -20.05
CA HIS A 332 22.74 -8.96 -19.28
C HIS A 332 23.02 -10.08 -20.29
N GLY A 333 24.17 -10.76 -20.16
CA GLY A 333 24.49 -11.93 -20.97
C GLY A 333 23.33 -12.95 -21.01
N PRO A 334 23.44 -14.05 -21.78
CA PRO A 334 22.33 -14.96 -22.00
C PRO A 334 21.64 -15.22 -20.67
N ARG A 335 20.37 -14.78 -20.59
CA ARG A 335 19.54 -14.96 -19.40
C ARG A 335 19.56 -16.45 -19.11
N ALA A 336 20.28 -16.86 -18.06
CA ALA A 336 20.00 -18.16 -17.47
C ALA A 336 18.48 -18.27 -17.44
N GLU A 337 17.92 -19.30 -18.04
CA GLU A 337 16.48 -19.49 -18.18
C GLU A 337 15.84 -19.10 -16.85
N ALA A 338 15.23 -17.92 -16.81
CA ALA A 338 14.62 -17.45 -15.59
C ALA A 338 13.50 -18.44 -15.31
N GLY A 339 13.69 -19.27 -14.31
CA GLY A 339 12.67 -20.20 -13.85
C GLY A 339 11.32 -19.50 -13.69
N PRO A 340 10.21 -20.22 -13.61
CA PRO A 340 8.89 -19.65 -13.48
C PRO A 340 8.86 -18.66 -12.31
N ASN A 341 8.28 -17.49 -12.53
CA ASN A 341 8.19 -16.44 -11.50
C ASN A 341 7.44 -16.98 -10.27
N PRO A 342 8.07 -17.12 -9.10
CA PRO A 342 7.43 -17.72 -7.92
C PRO A 342 6.27 -16.88 -7.38
N ALA A 343 6.19 -15.59 -7.69
CA ALA A 343 5.08 -14.73 -7.28
C ALA A 343 3.82 -14.90 -8.16
N ALA A 344 3.96 -15.44 -9.37
CA ALA A 344 2.86 -15.54 -10.32
C ALA A 344 1.66 -16.33 -9.78
N PRO A 345 1.80 -17.51 -9.15
CA PRO A 345 0.68 -18.26 -8.61
C PRO A 345 -0.11 -17.53 -7.53
N TYR A 346 0.55 -16.64 -6.81
CA TYR A 346 -0.06 -15.86 -5.72
C TYR A 346 -0.76 -14.61 -6.22
N LEU A 347 -0.23 -13.96 -7.27
CA LEU A 347 -0.70 -12.65 -7.71
C LEU A 347 -1.59 -12.70 -8.95
N VAL A 348 -1.32 -13.59 -9.91
CA VAL A 348 -2.04 -13.59 -11.19
C VAL A 348 -3.54 -13.83 -11.01
N PRO A 349 -4.03 -14.77 -10.16
CA PRO A 349 -5.45 -14.94 -9.94
C PRO A 349 -6.15 -13.71 -9.36
N PHE A 350 -5.49 -13.03 -8.39
CA PHE A 350 -5.99 -11.79 -7.82
C PHE A 350 -6.01 -10.66 -8.86
N LEU A 351 -4.93 -10.47 -9.60
CA LEU A 351 -4.86 -9.46 -10.67
C LEU A 351 -5.85 -9.72 -11.80
N ALA A 352 -6.16 -10.99 -12.09
CA ALA A 352 -7.19 -11.35 -13.06
C ALA A 352 -8.59 -10.90 -12.61
N VAL A 353 -8.93 -11.08 -11.31
CA VAL A 353 -10.17 -10.56 -10.72
C VAL A 353 -10.23 -9.04 -10.83
N VAL A 354 -9.16 -8.35 -10.41
CA VAL A 354 -9.10 -6.89 -10.42
C VAL A 354 -9.20 -6.34 -11.85
N ALA A 355 -8.39 -6.84 -12.78
CA ALA A 355 -8.37 -6.37 -14.16
C ALA A 355 -9.72 -6.62 -14.87
N THR A 356 -10.29 -7.83 -14.71
CA THR A 356 -11.60 -8.14 -15.28
C THR A 356 -12.69 -7.31 -14.61
N GLY A 357 -12.58 -7.07 -13.28
CA GLY A 357 -13.49 -6.22 -12.53
C GLY A 357 -13.51 -4.78 -13.04
N MET A 358 -12.34 -4.20 -13.29
CA MET A 358 -12.24 -2.86 -13.90
C MET A 358 -12.85 -2.83 -15.31
N ALA A 359 -12.59 -3.87 -16.11
CA ALA A 359 -13.14 -3.95 -17.46
C ALA A 359 -14.67 -4.10 -17.47
N THR A 360 -15.24 -4.97 -16.62
CA THR A 360 -16.70 -5.16 -16.53
C THR A 360 -17.40 -3.93 -15.95
N ALA A 361 -16.79 -3.28 -14.94
CA ALA A 361 -17.32 -2.04 -14.38
C ALA A 361 -17.30 -0.89 -15.41
N ALA A 362 -16.28 -0.82 -16.28
CA ALA A 362 -16.24 0.17 -17.36
C ALA A 362 -17.36 0.00 -18.39
N LEU A 363 -17.93 -1.19 -18.50
CA LEU A 363 -19.03 -1.51 -19.42
C LEU A 363 -20.40 -1.57 -18.71
N SER A 364 -20.50 -1.09 -17.47
CA SER A 364 -21.73 -1.09 -16.69
C SER A 364 -22.24 0.32 -16.42
N ASP A 365 -23.54 0.44 -16.18
CA ASP A 365 -24.25 1.67 -15.80
C ASP A 365 -24.46 1.82 -14.28
N GLY A 366 -23.69 1.07 -13.50
CA GLY A 366 -23.79 1.01 -12.03
C GLY A 366 -23.98 -0.41 -11.52
N PHE A 367 -24.68 -1.28 -12.26
CA PHE A 367 -24.82 -2.68 -11.89
C PHE A 367 -23.88 -3.57 -12.73
N ASP A 368 -23.03 -4.35 -12.07
CA ASP A 368 -22.09 -5.26 -12.76
C ASP A 368 -22.78 -6.56 -13.23
N GLY A 369 -23.56 -6.48 -14.29
CA GLY A 369 -24.19 -7.64 -14.94
C GLY A 369 -23.18 -8.62 -15.55
N LEU A 370 -21.93 -8.20 -15.76
CA LEU A 370 -20.84 -9.03 -16.31
C LEU A 370 -19.98 -9.70 -15.24
N TYR A 371 -20.37 -9.66 -13.98
CA TYR A 371 -19.65 -10.30 -12.87
C TYR A 371 -19.18 -11.74 -13.11
N PRO A 372 -19.92 -12.62 -13.84
CA PRO A 372 -19.47 -13.97 -14.17
C PRO A 372 -18.09 -14.02 -14.84
N LEU A 373 -17.71 -12.99 -15.61
CA LEU A 373 -16.40 -12.93 -16.27
C LEU A 373 -15.25 -12.81 -15.27
N ARG A 374 -15.47 -12.13 -14.12
CA ARG A 374 -14.46 -12.03 -13.04
C ARG A 374 -14.16 -13.41 -12.45
N VAL A 375 -15.22 -14.18 -12.19
CA VAL A 375 -15.10 -15.54 -11.65
C VAL A 375 -14.44 -16.47 -12.66
N ALA A 376 -14.82 -16.38 -13.95
CA ALA A 376 -14.20 -17.17 -15.01
C ALA A 376 -12.70 -16.87 -15.17
N ALA A 377 -12.30 -15.59 -15.14
CA ALA A 377 -10.91 -15.19 -15.24
C ALA A 377 -10.08 -15.69 -14.04
N ALA A 378 -10.62 -15.57 -12.83
CA ALA A 378 -9.98 -16.12 -11.63
C ALA A 378 -9.85 -17.65 -11.69
N ALA A 379 -10.93 -18.34 -12.07
CA ALA A 379 -10.94 -19.80 -12.19
C ALA A 379 -9.92 -20.28 -13.24
N ALA A 380 -9.82 -19.61 -14.39
CA ALA A 380 -8.83 -19.91 -15.41
C ALA A 380 -7.39 -19.72 -14.88
N ALA A 381 -7.13 -18.63 -14.17
CA ALA A 381 -5.83 -18.36 -13.56
C ALA A 381 -5.50 -19.41 -12.47
N LEU A 382 -6.46 -19.73 -11.59
CA LEU A 382 -6.28 -20.75 -10.56
C LEU A 382 -6.05 -22.14 -11.17
N TRP A 383 -6.78 -22.46 -12.23
CA TRP A 383 -6.59 -23.72 -12.99
C TRP A 383 -5.20 -23.81 -13.62
N TRP A 384 -4.70 -22.70 -14.17
CA TRP A 384 -3.36 -22.65 -14.77
C TRP A 384 -2.27 -22.98 -13.74
N PHE A 385 -2.41 -22.47 -12.53
CA PHE A 385 -1.43 -22.66 -11.45
C PHE A 385 -1.76 -23.81 -10.49
N ARG A 386 -2.80 -24.64 -10.75
CA ARG A 386 -3.30 -25.67 -9.82
C ARG A 386 -2.23 -26.62 -9.25
N GLY A 387 -1.22 -26.97 -10.08
CA GLY A 387 -0.13 -27.86 -9.66
C GLY A 387 0.80 -27.26 -8.59
N GLN A 388 0.73 -25.95 -8.36
CA GLN A 388 1.57 -25.25 -7.40
C GLN A 388 0.86 -25.08 -6.05
N TYR A 389 -0.46 -25.06 -6.02
CA TYR A 389 -1.23 -24.80 -4.78
C TYR A 389 -1.25 -25.97 -3.80
N ALA A 390 -1.09 -27.20 -4.24
CA ALA A 390 -0.99 -28.36 -3.35
C ALA A 390 0.15 -28.18 -2.31
N ARG A 391 1.26 -27.59 -2.73
CA ARG A 391 2.42 -27.26 -1.87
C ARG A 391 2.13 -26.10 -0.91
N VAL A 392 1.41 -25.08 -1.37
CA VAL A 392 1.06 -23.90 -0.57
C VAL A 392 0.05 -24.21 0.51
N VAL A 393 -0.95 -25.04 0.19
CA VAL A 393 -2.06 -25.38 1.09
C VAL A 393 -1.62 -26.38 2.18
N SER A 394 -0.73 -27.33 1.86
CA SER A 394 -0.25 -28.34 2.80
C SER A 394 0.76 -27.84 3.83
N GLY A 395 1.23 -26.59 3.72
CA GLY A 395 2.22 -26.04 4.66
C GLY A 395 3.59 -26.74 4.60
N GLY A 396 3.83 -27.57 3.59
CA GLY A 396 5.08 -28.29 3.41
C GLY A 396 6.22 -27.34 3.02
N MET A 397 7.14 -27.08 3.94
CA MET A 397 8.47 -26.60 3.62
C MET A 397 9.14 -27.69 2.79
N THR A 398 9.26 -27.48 1.47
CA THR A 398 10.25 -28.24 0.71
C THR A 398 11.62 -27.71 1.12
N PRO A 399 12.56 -28.54 1.58
CA PRO A 399 13.94 -28.13 1.62
C PRO A 399 14.32 -27.79 0.17
N HIS A 400 14.63 -26.54 -0.08
CA HIS A 400 15.33 -26.16 -1.30
C HIS A 400 16.62 -26.99 -1.31
N PRO A 401 16.93 -27.77 -2.35
CA PRO A 401 18.26 -28.30 -2.49
C PRO A 401 19.18 -27.08 -2.67
N SER A 402 19.82 -26.65 -1.59
CA SER A 402 20.91 -25.69 -1.69
C SER A 402 21.95 -26.32 -2.58
N PRO A 403 22.35 -25.71 -3.69
CA PRO A 403 23.55 -26.10 -4.35
C PRO A 403 24.70 -25.65 -3.44
N LEU A 404 25.10 -26.52 -2.51
CA LEU A 404 26.40 -26.46 -1.91
C LEU A 404 27.39 -26.81 -3.00
N THR A 405 27.67 -25.89 -3.88
CA THR A 405 28.93 -25.85 -4.60
C THR A 405 29.95 -25.29 -3.62
N PRO A 406 30.94 -26.05 -3.17
CA PRO A 406 32.07 -25.49 -2.45
C PRO A 406 32.73 -24.49 -3.40
N HIS A 407 32.68 -23.22 -3.06
CA HIS A 407 33.54 -22.25 -3.72
C HIS A 407 35.01 -22.68 -3.49
N PRO A 408 35.80 -22.90 -4.51
CA PRO A 408 37.23 -23.06 -4.32
C PRO A 408 37.74 -21.74 -3.74
N ILE A 409 38.35 -21.83 -2.56
CA ILE A 409 39.10 -20.73 -1.98
C ILE A 409 40.28 -20.47 -2.91
N VAL A 410 40.16 -19.54 -3.84
CA VAL A 410 41.27 -19.00 -4.58
C VAL A 410 42.06 -18.13 -3.61
N GLY A 411 43.06 -18.74 -2.99
CA GLY A 411 44.07 -18.03 -2.24
C GLY A 411 44.80 -17.06 -3.18
N ARG A 412 44.62 -15.78 -2.95
CA ARG A 412 45.38 -14.72 -3.63
C ARG A 412 46.81 -14.77 -3.14
N VAL A 413 47.67 -15.44 -3.90
CA VAL A 413 49.14 -15.35 -3.71
C VAL A 413 49.54 -13.91 -4.06
N VAL A 414 49.89 -13.13 -3.07
CA VAL A 414 50.60 -11.86 -3.25
C VAL A 414 52.05 -12.18 -3.46
N SER A 415 52.52 -12.06 -4.70
CA SER A 415 53.95 -12.10 -5.02
C SER A 415 54.60 -10.79 -4.60
N GLY A 416 55.37 -10.82 -3.55
CA GLY A 416 56.35 -9.79 -3.19
C GLY A 416 57.70 -10.45 -3.11
N GLY A 417 58.54 -10.20 -4.12
CA GLY A 417 59.91 -10.65 -4.13
C GLY A 417 60.78 -9.84 -3.16
N VAL A 418 61.87 -10.47 -2.72
CA VAL A 418 63.28 -9.97 -2.73
C VAL A 418 64.17 -10.95 -1.97
N VAL A 419 65.10 -11.56 -2.74
CA VAL A 419 66.53 -11.76 -2.54
C VAL A 419 67.09 -12.23 -1.20
N GLY A 420 67.80 -13.35 -1.26
CA GLY A 420 69.06 -13.49 -0.56
C GLY A 420 69.26 -14.73 0.29
N GLY A 421 70.01 -15.68 -0.25
CA GLY A 421 71.15 -16.30 0.44
C GLY A 421 70.92 -17.53 1.32
N GLY A 422 71.39 -18.68 0.81
CA GLY A 422 72.31 -19.48 1.60
C GLY A 422 71.74 -20.73 2.30
N GLU A 423 72.29 -21.86 1.76
CA GLU A 423 72.59 -23.07 2.49
C GLU A 423 71.52 -24.13 2.75
N THR A 424 71.70 -25.20 1.98
CA THR A 424 71.34 -26.60 2.33
C THR A 424 72.24 -27.12 3.45
N PRO A 425 71.82 -28.08 4.31
CA PRO A 425 71.91 -29.49 3.88
C PRO A 425 70.78 -30.41 4.49
N ASP A 426 70.50 -31.40 3.68
CA ASP A 426 70.48 -32.86 3.83
C ASP A 426 69.55 -33.58 4.83
N PRO A 427 69.09 -34.75 4.44
CA PRO A 427 67.93 -35.41 5.04
C PRO A 427 68.33 -36.59 5.94
N SER A 428 67.52 -36.97 6.83
CA SER A 428 67.47 -38.30 7.41
C SER A 428 66.18 -38.59 8.18
N PRO A 429 65.91 -39.84 8.56
CA PRO A 429 64.90 -40.65 7.92
C PRO A 429 63.72 -41.05 8.84
N ILE A 430 62.70 -41.56 8.21
CA ILE A 430 61.52 -42.24 8.64
C ILE A 430 61.76 -43.30 9.70
N THR A 431 60.95 -43.36 10.74
CA THR A 431 60.56 -44.63 11.36
C THR A 431 59.10 -44.65 11.74
N PRO A 432 58.39 -45.72 11.44
CA PRO A 432 57.00 -45.92 11.82
C PRO A 432 56.92 -46.76 13.10
N HIS A 433 55.92 -46.54 13.94
CA HIS A 433 55.42 -47.53 14.90
C HIS A 433 53.98 -47.21 15.34
N PRO A 434 53.28 -48.17 15.97
CA PRO A 434 52.32 -49.06 15.30
C PRO A 434 50.92 -48.93 15.85
N SER A 435 49.99 -49.53 15.11
CA SER A 435 48.62 -49.81 15.45
C SER A 435 48.47 -50.60 16.77
N VAL A 436 47.55 -50.16 17.64
CA VAL A 436 46.92 -51.02 18.62
C VAL A 436 45.42 -51.04 18.35
N GLY A 437 44.98 -52.16 17.86
CA GLY A 437 43.59 -52.54 17.82
C GLY A 437 43.06 -52.92 19.19
N SER A 438 41.86 -52.59 19.51
CA SER A 438 41.05 -53.30 20.50
C SER A 438 39.68 -53.57 19.91
N VAL A 439 39.49 -54.85 19.65
CA VAL A 439 38.23 -55.51 19.41
C VAL A 439 37.49 -55.54 20.74
N VAL A 440 36.27 -55.04 20.78
CA VAL A 440 35.31 -55.43 21.83
C VAL A 440 34.05 -55.93 21.14
N SER A 441 33.81 -57.17 21.43
CA SER A 441 32.73 -58.02 20.98
C SER A 441 31.36 -57.56 21.46
N GLY A 442 30.40 -57.81 20.61
CA GLY A 442 28.99 -58.21 20.77
C GLY A 442 28.27 -57.98 22.08
N GLY A 443 27.20 -57.21 21.93
CA GLY A 443 26.05 -57.20 22.81
C GLY A 443 24.82 -56.88 21.99
N VAL A 444 24.12 -57.91 21.52
CA VAL A 444 22.79 -57.81 20.97
C VAL A 444 21.85 -57.48 22.13
N VAL A 445 21.41 -56.24 22.23
CA VAL A 445 20.28 -55.86 23.06
C VAL A 445 19.11 -55.59 22.12
N SER A 446 18.20 -56.54 22.07
CA SER A 446 16.87 -56.35 21.48
C SER A 446 16.10 -55.34 22.36
N GLY A 447 16.25 -54.07 22.01
CA GLY A 447 15.43 -53.00 22.56
C GLY A 447 14.20 -52.87 21.70
N GLY A 448 13.05 -53.29 22.25
CA GLY A 448 11.75 -53.05 21.62
C GLY A 448 11.59 -51.58 21.29
N SER A 449 11.36 -51.30 20.02
CA SER A 449 10.89 -50.02 19.57
C SER A 449 9.50 -49.78 20.15
N THR A 450 9.45 -49.07 21.28
CA THR A 450 8.22 -48.39 21.66
C THR A 450 7.89 -47.43 20.52
N PRO A 451 6.67 -47.49 19.96
CA PRO A 451 6.25 -46.45 19.01
C PRO A 451 6.27 -45.15 19.81
N HIS A 452 7.15 -44.23 19.43
CA HIS A 452 7.01 -42.85 19.80
C HIS A 452 5.66 -42.41 19.19
N LEU A 453 4.61 -42.50 19.99
CA LEU A 453 3.38 -41.76 19.79
C LEU A 453 3.81 -40.29 19.82
N SER A 454 4.06 -39.74 18.62
CA SER A 454 4.07 -38.29 18.44
C SER A 454 2.81 -37.77 19.13
N PRO A 455 2.91 -36.78 20.03
CA PRO A 455 1.70 -36.22 20.63
C PRO A 455 0.80 -35.86 19.47
N LEU A 456 -0.40 -36.43 19.43
CA LEU A 456 -1.49 -36.02 18.58
C LEU A 456 -1.66 -34.52 18.84
N THR A 457 -1.03 -33.69 18.02
CA THR A 457 -1.35 -32.27 17.99
C THR A 457 -2.85 -32.21 17.70
N PRO A 458 -3.66 -31.68 18.62
CA PRO A 458 -5.11 -31.65 18.44
C PRO A 458 -5.33 -31.00 17.08
N HIS A 459 -6.10 -31.65 16.20
CA HIS A 459 -6.50 -31.08 14.92
C HIS A 459 -7.07 -29.70 15.21
N PRO A 460 -6.48 -28.62 14.70
CA PRO A 460 -6.89 -27.30 15.08
C PRO A 460 -8.35 -27.11 14.67
N SER A 461 -9.22 -26.96 15.68
CA SER A 461 -10.66 -26.80 15.49
C SER A 461 -10.94 -25.62 14.55
N PRO A 462 -11.77 -25.74 13.52
CA PRO A 462 -12.16 -24.65 12.62
C PRO A 462 -12.94 -23.54 13.34
N ILE A 463 -13.42 -23.80 14.55
CA ILE A 463 -14.23 -22.89 15.37
C ILE A 463 -13.55 -21.51 15.53
N THR A 464 -12.23 -21.47 15.72
CA THR A 464 -11.53 -20.16 15.86
C THR A 464 -11.56 -19.33 14.58
N SER A 465 -11.44 -19.96 13.41
CA SER A 465 -11.55 -19.28 12.12
C SER A 465 -12.99 -18.80 11.87
N LEU A 466 -13.98 -19.64 12.17
CA LEU A 466 -15.39 -19.28 12.06
C LEU A 466 -15.75 -18.14 13.02
N ALA A 467 -15.30 -18.20 14.28
CA ALA A 467 -15.54 -17.13 15.27
C ALA A 467 -14.86 -15.81 14.85
N ALA A 468 -13.64 -15.88 14.31
CA ALA A 468 -12.95 -14.68 13.79
C ALA A 468 -13.71 -14.06 12.60
N GLY A 469 -14.19 -14.89 11.67
CA GLY A 469 -15.02 -14.42 10.55
C GLY A 469 -16.34 -13.80 11.01
N ALA A 470 -17.00 -14.39 12.00
CA ALA A 470 -18.22 -13.83 12.59
C ALA A 470 -17.98 -12.50 13.32
N ALA A 471 -16.84 -12.37 14.02
CA ALA A 471 -16.45 -11.11 14.66
C ALA A 471 -16.21 -10.00 13.61
N VAL A 472 -15.53 -10.32 12.50
CA VAL A 472 -15.31 -9.39 11.39
C VAL A 472 -16.64 -8.98 10.75
N PHE A 473 -17.59 -9.89 10.57
CA PHE A 473 -18.93 -9.58 10.11
C PHE A 473 -19.60 -8.52 10.99
N GLY A 474 -19.55 -8.67 12.32
CA GLY A 474 -20.10 -7.68 13.26
C GLY A 474 -19.41 -6.31 13.12
N VAL A 475 -18.06 -6.29 13.03
CA VAL A 475 -17.29 -5.06 12.81
C VAL A 475 -17.66 -4.41 11.47
N TRP A 476 -17.84 -5.22 10.43
CA TRP A 476 -18.23 -4.73 9.10
C TRP A 476 -19.58 -4.02 9.13
N LEU A 477 -20.60 -4.61 9.77
CA LEU A 477 -21.92 -3.99 9.90
C LEU A 477 -21.89 -2.67 10.70
N LEU A 478 -21.00 -2.56 11.68
CA LEU A 478 -20.86 -1.34 12.50
C LEU A 478 -20.17 -0.19 11.75
N LEU A 479 -19.25 -0.51 10.85
CA LEU A 479 -18.39 0.47 10.18
C LEU A 479 -18.73 0.70 8.72
N ALA A 480 -19.55 -0.18 8.10
CA ALA A 480 -19.91 -0.05 6.70
C ALA A 480 -20.68 1.26 6.47
N SER A 481 -20.16 2.11 5.59
CA SER A 481 -20.86 3.28 5.11
C SER A 481 -22.06 2.86 4.26
N GLN A 482 -23.14 3.63 4.30
CA GLN A 482 -24.29 3.43 3.43
C GLN A 482 -23.88 3.74 1.99
N GLY A 483 -23.62 2.72 1.19
CA GLY A 483 -23.39 2.84 -0.26
C GLY A 483 -24.72 2.82 -1.03
N GLU A 484 -24.64 2.87 -2.35
CA GLU A 484 -25.80 2.68 -3.22
C GLU A 484 -26.41 1.32 -2.97
N ASN A 485 -27.73 1.30 -2.68
CA ASN A 485 -28.46 0.09 -2.32
C ASN A 485 -29.26 -0.45 -3.53
N VAL A 486 -28.54 -0.90 -4.56
CA VAL A 486 -29.17 -1.50 -5.74
C VAL A 486 -29.36 -3.00 -5.54
N SER A 487 -30.61 -3.46 -5.57
CA SER A 487 -30.87 -4.90 -5.48
C SER A 487 -30.43 -5.62 -6.76
N PRO A 488 -29.84 -6.83 -6.67
CA PRO A 488 -29.49 -7.60 -7.85
C PRO A 488 -30.68 -7.96 -8.74
N ALA A 489 -31.87 -8.08 -8.17
CA ALA A 489 -33.09 -8.33 -8.94
C ALA A 489 -33.43 -7.13 -9.85
N ALA A 490 -33.29 -5.90 -9.35
CA ALA A 490 -33.48 -4.70 -10.16
C ALA A 490 -32.38 -4.59 -11.25
N GLY A 491 -31.13 -4.82 -10.89
CA GLY A 491 -30.01 -4.76 -11.84
C GLY A 491 -30.04 -5.83 -12.93
N LEU A 492 -30.72 -6.94 -12.69
CA LEU A 492 -30.88 -8.04 -13.67
C LEU A 492 -32.22 -7.98 -14.46
N ALA A 493 -33.07 -6.98 -14.22
CA ALA A 493 -34.42 -6.94 -14.81
C ALA A 493 -34.40 -6.95 -16.34
N ASP A 494 -33.43 -6.32 -16.96
CA ASP A 494 -33.28 -6.22 -18.42
C ASP A 494 -32.44 -7.35 -19.04
N TRP A 495 -31.94 -8.28 -18.19
CA TRP A 495 -31.11 -9.39 -18.66
C TRP A 495 -31.91 -10.66 -18.88
N PRO A 496 -31.51 -11.54 -19.84
CA PRO A 496 -32.15 -12.83 -20.03
C PRO A 496 -32.18 -13.67 -18.73
N PRO A 497 -33.27 -14.36 -18.38
CA PRO A 497 -33.37 -15.13 -17.14
C PRO A 497 -32.25 -16.16 -16.94
N ALA A 498 -31.80 -16.81 -18.03
CA ALA A 498 -30.68 -17.74 -17.99
C ALA A 498 -29.37 -17.06 -17.55
N TRP A 499 -29.15 -15.82 -18.01
CA TRP A 499 -27.99 -15.03 -17.58
C TRP A 499 -28.10 -14.62 -16.11
N GLY A 500 -29.28 -14.24 -15.66
CA GLY A 500 -29.57 -13.96 -14.26
C GLY A 500 -29.18 -15.14 -13.36
N PHE A 501 -29.53 -16.36 -13.74
CA PHE A 501 -29.13 -17.59 -13.03
C PHE A 501 -27.60 -17.75 -13.01
N VAL A 502 -26.92 -17.60 -14.15
CA VAL A 502 -25.44 -17.64 -14.22
C VAL A 502 -24.81 -16.56 -13.34
N TRP A 503 -25.37 -15.36 -13.35
CA TRP A 503 -24.90 -14.25 -12.52
C TRP A 503 -24.98 -14.60 -11.03
N TRP A 504 -26.15 -15.09 -10.56
CA TRP A 504 -26.34 -15.46 -9.15
C TRP A 504 -25.38 -16.55 -8.70
N VAL A 505 -25.24 -17.62 -9.47
CA VAL A 505 -24.30 -18.71 -9.18
C VAL A 505 -22.88 -18.19 -9.13
N SER A 506 -22.49 -17.36 -10.10
CA SER A 506 -21.15 -16.78 -10.16
C SER A 506 -20.91 -15.81 -9.01
N LYS A 507 -21.89 -14.95 -8.65
CA LYS A 507 -21.76 -13.99 -7.55
C LYS A 507 -21.57 -14.72 -6.22
N VAL A 508 -22.37 -15.74 -5.94
CA VAL A 508 -22.22 -16.54 -4.72
C VAL A 508 -20.89 -17.28 -4.71
N ALA A 509 -20.54 -17.98 -5.78
CA ALA A 509 -19.29 -18.71 -5.87
C ALA A 509 -18.06 -17.77 -5.78
N GLY A 510 -18.12 -16.65 -6.48
CA GLY A 510 -17.08 -15.63 -6.47
C GLY A 510 -16.87 -15.04 -5.08
N TYR A 511 -17.95 -14.67 -4.42
CA TYR A 511 -17.93 -14.00 -3.13
C TYR A 511 -17.53 -14.92 -1.98
N LEU A 512 -18.01 -16.20 -1.98
CA LEU A 512 -17.73 -17.14 -0.92
C LEU A 512 -16.39 -17.87 -1.06
N PHE A 513 -15.95 -18.17 -2.28
CA PHE A 513 -14.81 -19.03 -2.50
C PHE A 513 -13.66 -18.34 -3.24
N VAL A 514 -13.97 -17.67 -4.36
CA VAL A 514 -12.91 -17.13 -5.23
C VAL A 514 -12.23 -15.92 -4.56
N ALA A 515 -12.99 -14.92 -4.13
CA ALA A 515 -12.44 -13.71 -3.55
C ALA A 515 -11.62 -13.99 -2.29
N PRO A 516 -12.15 -14.73 -1.27
CA PRO A 516 -11.34 -15.07 -0.09
C PRO A 516 -10.05 -15.82 -0.43
N PHE A 517 -10.10 -16.73 -1.39
CA PHE A 517 -8.93 -17.52 -1.73
C PHE A 517 -7.86 -16.70 -2.46
N VAL A 518 -8.23 -15.95 -3.50
CA VAL A 518 -7.26 -15.18 -4.29
C VAL A 518 -6.68 -14.00 -3.51
N GLU A 519 -7.48 -13.39 -2.63
CA GLU A 519 -7.03 -12.30 -1.78
C GLU A 519 -6.09 -12.78 -0.68
N GLU A 520 -6.42 -13.89 0.01
CA GLU A 520 -5.51 -14.44 1.01
C GLU A 520 -4.20 -14.94 0.39
N LEU A 521 -4.24 -15.50 -0.83
CA LEU A 521 -3.03 -15.84 -1.58
C LEU A 521 -2.17 -14.59 -1.83
N ALA A 522 -2.77 -13.51 -2.33
CA ALA A 522 -2.04 -12.29 -2.68
C ALA A 522 -1.49 -11.56 -1.45
N PHE A 523 -2.32 -11.38 -0.42
CA PHE A 523 -1.95 -10.56 0.74
C PHE A 523 -1.17 -11.36 1.79
N ARG A 524 -1.58 -12.57 2.14
CA ARG A 524 -0.97 -13.40 3.19
C ARG A 524 0.04 -14.38 2.63
N GLY A 525 -0.28 -14.98 1.49
CA GLY A 525 0.63 -15.89 0.79
C GLY A 525 1.85 -15.18 0.21
N PHE A 526 1.68 -13.99 -0.34
CA PHE A 526 2.75 -13.23 -1.00
C PHE A 526 3.15 -11.96 -0.27
N LEU A 527 2.28 -10.92 -0.22
CA LEU A 527 2.65 -9.57 0.20
C LEU A 527 3.25 -9.53 1.60
N ALA A 528 2.56 -10.14 2.59
CA ALA A 528 3.02 -10.17 3.97
C ALA A 528 4.41 -10.79 4.10
N ARG A 529 4.69 -11.87 3.39
CA ARG A 529 5.98 -12.56 3.38
C ARG A 529 7.04 -11.76 2.61
N ARG A 530 6.67 -11.14 1.49
CA ARG A 530 7.56 -10.30 0.66
C ARG A 530 8.03 -9.04 1.38
N LEU A 531 7.22 -8.50 2.28
CA LEU A 531 7.58 -7.39 3.16
C LEU A 531 8.59 -7.78 4.26
N ILE A 532 8.78 -9.08 4.50
CA ILE A 532 9.80 -9.59 5.43
C ILE A 532 11.11 -9.87 4.70
N ALA A 533 11.06 -10.58 3.56
CA ALA A 533 12.25 -10.93 2.80
C ALA A 533 12.01 -10.93 1.29
N ALA A 534 13.08 -10.70 0.52
CA ALA A 534 13.04 -10.73 -0.94
C ALA A 534 12.70 -12.13 -1.47
N ASP A 535 13.28 -13.16 -0.88
CA ASP A 535 12.87 -14.55 -1.07
C ASP A 535 11.71 -14.86 -0.09
N PHE A 536 10.50 -14.58 -0.55
CA PHE A 536 9.31 -14.71 0.28
C PHE A 536 8.92 -16.18 0.52
N GLU A 537 9.31 -17.09 -0.37
CA GLU A 537 8.99 -18.52 -0.23
C GLU A 537 9.75 -19.16 0.94
N ALA A 538 10.95 -18.66 1.25
CA ALA A 538 11.71 -19.05 2.43
C ALA A 538 11.11 -18.54 3.75
N VAL A 539 10.16 -17.60 3.71
CA VAL A 539 9.49 -17.07 4.92
C VAL A 539 8.29 -17.95 5.27
N PRO A 540 8.23 -18.55 6.47
CA PRO A 540 7.08 -19.33 6.92
C PRO A 540 5.79 -18.49 6.95
N LEU A 541 4.64 -19.08 6.59
CA LEU A 541 3.32 -18.43 6.55
C LEU A 541 2.94 -17.76 7.88
N GLY A 542 3.29 -18.39 9.01
CA GLY A 542 3.00 -17.85 10.36
C GLY A 542 4.04 -16.83 10.88
N ARG A 543 5.03 -16.42 10.07
CA ARG A 543 6.04 -15.45 10.52
C ARG A 543 5.44 -14.07 10.72
N PHE A 544 5.57 -13.52 11.94
CA PHE A 544 5.06 -12.22 12.33
C PHE A 544 6.18 -11.16 12.34
N THR A 545 5.92 -10.01 11.72
CA THR A 545 6.59 -8.73 11.99
C THR A 545 5.54 -7.63 11.99
N TRP A 546 5.67 -6.65 12.84
CA TRP A 546 4.71 -5.54 12.91
C TRP A 546 4.55 -4.80 11.58
N PHE A 547 5.65 -4.57 10.88
CA PHE A 547 5.62 -3.90 9.58
C PHE A 547 4.83 -4.72 8.55
N SER A 548 5.13 -6.00 8.41
CA SER A 548 4.41 -6.90 7.49
C SER A 548 2.92 -7.00 7.83
N PHE A 549 2.60 -7.17 9.12
CA PHE A 549 1.23 -7.26 9.61
C PHE A 549 0.42 -6.00 9.32
N LEU A 550 0.95 -4.82 9.68
CA LEU A 550 0.24 -3.55 9.51
C LEU A 550 0.16 -3.15 8.04
N ALA A 551 1.27 -3.21 7.30
CA ALA A 551 1.32 -2.78 5.91
C ALA A 551 0.47 -3.66 4.99
N SER A 552 0.50 -5.00 5.17
CA SER A 552 -0.35 -5.89 4.37
C SER A 552 -1.83 -5.76 4.72
N SER A 553 -2.18 -5.52 5.99
CA SER A 553 -3.56 -5.31 6.41
C SER A 553 -4.12 -3.97 5.93
N LEU A 554 -3.32 -2.91 5.95
CA LEU A 554 -3.69 -1.60 5.43
C LEU A 554 -3.88 -1.65 3.91
N ALA A 555 -2.97 -2.32 3.19
CA ALA A 555 -3.10 -2.52 1.74
C ALA A 555 -4.36 -3.33 1.38
N PHE A 556 -4.70 -4.35 2.19
CA PHE A 556 -5.95 -5.08 2.09
C PHE A 556 -7.17 -4.17 2.33
N GLY A 557 -7.09 -3.28 3.32
CA GLY A 557 -8.14 -2.30 3.60
C GLY A 557 -8.39 -1.37 2.42
N PHE A 558 -7.35 -0.80 1.83
CA PHE A 558 -7.48 0.09 0.67
C PHE A 558 -8.11 -0.56 -0.57
N LEU A 559 -8.03 -1.87 -0.70
CA LEU A 559 -8.74 -2.60 -1.76
C LEU A 559 -10.27 -2.42 -1.68
N HIS A 560 -10.79 -2.17 -0.47
CA HIS A 560 -12.22 -2.04 -0.21
C HIS A 560 -12.75 -0.60 -0.33
N GLY A 561 -11.98 0.32 -0.91
CA GLY A 561 -12.42 1.68 -1.22
C GLY A 561 -12.98 2.42 -0.01
N GLY A 562 -14.24 2.86 -0.06
CA GLY A 562 -14.91 3.57 1.03
C GLY A 562 -14.99 2.80 2.35
N GLN A 563 -14.87 1.46 2.30
CA GLN A 563 -14.89 0.57 3.47
C GLN A 563 -13.49 0.25 4.01
N TRP A 564 -12.47 1.03 3.67
CA TRP A 564 -11.06 0.73 3.95
C TRP A 564 -10.76 0.47 5.44
N VAL A 565 -11.48 1.13 6.36
CA VAL A 565 -11.30 0.92 7.80
C VAL A 565 -11.76 -0.48 8.19
N ALA A 566 -12.97 -0.87 7.80
CA ALA A 566 -13.51 -2.21 8.04
C ALA A 566 -12.63 -3.27 7.37
N GLY A 567 -12.21 -3.05 6.12
CA GLY A 567 -11.28 -3.89 5.39
C GLY A 567 -9.92 -4.03 6.09
N THR A 568 -9.37 -2.95 6.66
CA THR A 568 -8.10 -3.02 7.42
C THR A 568 -8.24 -3.89 8.67
N LEU A 569 -9.33 -3.72 9.44
CA LEU A 569 -9.59 -4.53 10.64
C LEU A 569 -9.85 -6.01 10.29
N ALA A 570 -10.56 -6.28 9.20
CA ALA A 570 -10.70 -7.62 8.64
C ALA A 570 -9.33 -8.19 8.28
N GLY A 571 -8.52 -7.41 7.58
CA GLY A 571 -7.15 -7.73 7.21
C GLY A 571 -6.27 -8.12 8.40
N MET A 572 -6.32 -7.35 9.46
CA MET A 572 -5.61 -7.65 10.73
C MET A 572 -6.11 -8.94 11.36
N THR A 573 -7.43 -9.16 11.38
CA THR A 573 -8.02 -10.35 11.99
C THR A 573 -7.62 -11.62 11.24
N TYR A 574 -7.72 -11.64 9.90
CA TYR A 574 -7.32 -12.79 9.09
C TYR A 574 -5.80 -13.06 9.17
N ALA A 575 -4.98 -11.99 9.17
CA ALA A 575 -3.55 -12.12 9.40
C ALA A 575 -3.23 -12.70 10.79
N LEU A 576 -3.96 -12.29 11.85
CA LEU A 576 -3.79 -12.83 13.20
C LEU A 576 -4.16 -14.31 13.28
N VAL A 577 -5.23 -14.73 12.60
CA VAL A 577 -5.60 -16.15 12.45
C VAL A 577 -4.46 -16.93 11.81
N LEU A 578 -3.91 -16.42 10.69
CA LEU A 578 -2.78 -17.04 10.02
C LEU A 578 -1.55 -17.13 10.94
N HIS A 579 -1.18 -16.07 11.63
CA HIS A 579 0.01 -16.04 12.51
C HIS A 579 -0.10 -17.04 13.66
N ARG A 580 -1.30 -17.22 14.22
CA ARG A 580 -1.53 -18.17 15.32
C ARG A 580 -1.59 -19.62 14.87
N ARG A 581 -2.07 -19.87 13.64
CA ARG A 581 -2.33 -21.23 13.15
C ARG A 581 -1.33 -21.72 12.12
N GLY A 582 -0.60 -20.81 11.46
CA GLY A 582 0.43 -21.13 10.46
C GLY A 582 -0.12 -21.66 9.13
N ARG A 583 -1.43 -21.68 8.92
CA ARG A 583 -2.08 -22.27 7.74
C ARG A 583 -2.93 -21.25 7.01
N LEU A 584 -2.67 -21.07 5.71
CA LEU A 584 -3.40 -20.11 4.87
C LEU A 584 -4.90 -20.43 4.80
N VAL A 585 -5.25 -21.72 4.80
CA VAL A 585 -6.65 -22.19 4.77
C VAL A 585 -7.47 -21.65 5.95
N ASP A 586 -6.87 -21.48 7.13
CA ASP A 586 -7.58 -20.94 8.30
C ASP A 586 -7.95 -19.46 8.11
N ALA A 587 -7.08 -18.67 7.46
CA ALA A 587 -7.39 -17.28 7.09
C ALA A 587 -8.47 -17.22 5.99
N VAL A 588 -8.36 -18.08 4.97
CA VAL A 588 -9.38 -18.21 3.92
C VAL A 588 -10.74 -18.58 4.51
N LEU A 589 -10.78 -19.53 5.47
CA LEU A 589 -12.02 -19.93 6.13
C LEU A 589 -12.63 -18.78 6.94
N ALA A 590 -11.82 -18.02 7.67
CA ALA A 590 -12.31 -16.86 8.42
C ALA A 590 -12.90 -15.81 7.47
N HIS A 591 -12.21 -15.51 6.36
CA HIS A 591 -12.67 -14.57 5.35
C HIS A 591 -13.95 -15.06 4.66
N ALA A 592 -13.99 -16.31 4.20
CA ALA A 592 -15.18 -16.93 3.61
C ALA A 592 -16.39 -16.93 4.56
N THR A 593 -16.15 -17.09 5.87
CA THR A 593 -17.21 -16.99 6.89
C THR A 593 -17.79 -15.59 6.96
N THR A 594 -16.95 -14.55 6.96
CA THR A 594 -17.43 -13.16 6.91
C THR A 594 -18.30 -12.94 5.68
N ASN A 595 -17.81 -13.33 4.51
CA ASN A 595 -18.52 -13.16 3.25
C ASN A 595 -19.83 -13.97 3.20
N ALA A 596 -19.86 -15.18 3.77
CA ALA A 596 -21.07 -15.98 3.87
C ALA A 596 -22.14 -15.30 4.73
N LEU A 597 -21.74 -14.74 5.88
CA LEU A 597 -22.66 -14.02 6.76
C LEU A 597 -23.19 -12.74 6.11
N LEU A 598 -22.34 -11.98 5.39
CA LEU A 598 -22.77 -10.82 4.62
C LEU A 598 -23.70 -11.21 3.46
N ALA A 599 -23.42 -12.33 2.78
CA ALA A 599 -24.26 -12.84 1.70
C ALA A 599 -25.67 -13.28 2.17
N ILE A 600 -25.77 -13.75 3.41
CA ILE A 600 -27.06 -14.07 4.05
C ILE A 600 -27.75 -12.81 4.54
N TYR A 601 -27.01 -11.87 5.12
CA TYR A 601 -27.52 -10.63 5.70
C TYR A 601 -28.15 -9.71 4.65
N ALA A 602 -27.50 -9.54 3.49
CA ALA A 602 -27.95 -8.62 2.45
C ALA A 602 -29.41 -8.86 2.00
N PRO A 603 -29.82 -10.07 1.60
CA PRO A 603 -31.21 -10.32 1.21
C PRO A 603 -32.20 -10.26 2.38
N LEU A 604 -31.78 -10.63 3.60
CA LEU A 604 -32.65 -10.61 4.78
C LEU A 604 -32.94 -9.20 5.28
N SER A 605 -31.96 -8.29 5.19
CA SER A 605 -32.08 -6.89 5.62
C SER A 605 -32.55 -5.96 4.49
N GLY A 606 -32.48 -6.39 3.23
CA GLY A 606 -32.65 -5.51 2.07
C GLY A 606 -31.49 -4.54 1.84
N ASN A 607 -30.41 -4.67 2.63
CA ASN A 607 -29.22 -3.81 2.50
C ASN A 607 -28.16 -4.48 1.60
N TRP A 608 -28.26 -4.22 0.31
CA TRP A 608 -27.36 -4.76 -0.70
C TRP A 608 -26.02 -4.03 -0.79
N SER A 609 -25.90 -2.84 -0.17
CA SER A 609 -24.66 -2.06 -0.14
C SER A 609 -23.48 -2.80 0.53
N VAL A 610 -23.77 -3.75 1.43
CA VAL A 610 -22.77 -4.59 2.09
C VAL A 610 -22.19 -5.69 1.19
N TRP A 611 -22.78 -5.89 0.00
CA TRP A 611 -22.43 -6.94 -0.96
C TRP A 611 -21.76 -6.39 -2.24
N SER A 612 -21.64 -5.05 -2.34
CA SER A 612 -21.02 -4.34 -3.47
C SER A 612 -19.48 -4.37 -3.41
#